data_3a9f96dd824dbae69882736aa803b859
#
_entry.id   3a9f96dd824dbae69882736aa803b859
#
_cell.length_a   1.000
_cell.length_b   1.000
_cell.length_c   1.000
_cell.angle_alpha   90.00
_cell.angle_beta   90.00
_cell.angle_gamma   90.00
#
_symmetry.space_group_name_H-M   'P 1'
#
loop_
_entity.id
_entity.type
_entity.pdbx_description
1 polymer ?
#
loop_
_entity_poly.entity_id
_entity_poly.type
_entity_poly.pdbx_seq_one_letter_code
_entity_poly.pdbx_strand_id
1 'polypeptide(L)'
;MPHDGLPHDHANEGPVPGTVDWREHGVKVIPANSLDTNTAQTPGMNRAAAINLARVGAQKIWAGTVHIHAGAKTGVHHHGALESVIYVLKGKARMRWGEALEYVAEAGPGDFIFVPPYVPHQEINASDDETLECVLVRSDNEAVVVNIPGVNPVEKPEEVLWIDPIHQKGGMPG
;
A
#
# COMPACT_ATOMS: atom_id res chain seq x y z
N MET A 1 -16.16 22.92 -20.60
CA MET A 1 -16.07 22.63 -19.16
C MET A 1 -14.99 23.52 -18.60
N PRO A 2 -15.28 24.42 -17.66
CA PRO A 2 -14.22 25.16 -17.01
C PRO A 2 -13.38 24.18 -16.19
N HIS A 3 -12.08 24.20 -16.41
CA HIS A 3 -11.15 23.57 -15.51
C HIS A 3 -11.25 24.31 -14.17
N ASP A 4 -11.73 23.63 -13.14
CA ASP A 4 -11.62 24.13 -11.78
C ASP A 4 -10.13 24.25 -11.47
N GLY A 5 -9.64 25.48 -11.57
CA GLY A 5 -8.29 25.82 -11.16
C GLY A 5 -8.16 25.75 -9.66
N LEU A 6 -8.00 24.55 -9.13
CA LEU A 6 -7.40 24.39 -7.81
C LEU A 6 -5.98 24.96 -7.91
N PRO A 7 -5.58 25.83 -6.99
CA PRO A 7 -4.21 26.30 -6.96
C PRO A 7 -3.31 25.07 -6.80
N HIS A 8 -2.57 24.76 -7.86
CA HIS A 8 -1.48 23.81 -7.74
C HIS A 8 -0.48 24.42 -6.76
N ASP A 9 -0.28 23.76 -5.64
CA ASP A 9 0.76 24.16 -4.71
C ASP A 9 2.12 23.85 -5.34
N HIS A 10 2.66 24.85 -6.05
CA HIS A 10 3.97 24.77 -6.70
C HIS A 10 5.12 24.62 -5.70
N ALA A 11 4.86 24.72 -4.40
CA ALA A 11 5.86 24.53 -3.36
C ALA A 11 6.42 23.09 -3.32
N ASN A 12 5.75 22.14 -3.98
CA ASN A 12 6.14 20.72 -4.05
C ASN A 12 6.64 20.30 -5.44
N GLU A 13 6.84 21.23 -6.36
CA GLU A 13 7.52 20.88 -7.60
C GLU A 13 9.01 20.68 -7.35
N GLY A 14 9.53 19.56 -7.82
CA GLY A 14 10.96 19.28 -7.75
C GLY A 14 11.79 20.33 -8.50
N PRO A 15 13.13 20.30 -8.35
CA PRO A 15 13.99 21.29 -8.99
C PRO A 15 13.77 21.38 -10.49
N VAL A 16 13.77 22.60 -11.02
CA VAL A 16 13.60 22.85 -12.46
C VAL A 16 14.78 22.23 -13.22
N PRO A 17 14.53 21.43 -14.28
CA PRO A 17 15.59 20.87 -15.11
C PRO A 17 16.54 21.97 -15.64
N GLY A 18 17.85 21.71 -15.56
CA GLY A 18 18.91 22.64 -15.99
C GLY A 18 19.43 23.56 -14.90
N THR A 19 18.77 23.63 -13.72
CA THR A 19 19.25 24.43 -12.57
C THR A 19 19.82 23.56 -11.43
N VAL A 20 19.90 22.24 -11.61
CA VAL A 20 20.19 21.26 -10.58
C VAL A 20 21.58 20.67 -10.81
N ASP A 21 22.36 20.55 -9.74
CA ASP A 21 23.59 19.73 -9.77
C ASP A 21 23.21 18.25 -9.72
N TRP A 22 23.28 17.57 -10.86
CA TRP A 22 22.95 16.15 -10.99
C TRP A 22 23.91 15.22 -10.22
N ARG A 23 25.02 15.71 -9.72
CA ARG A 23 25.90 14.93 -8.84
C ARG A 23 25.31 14.77 -7.46
N GLU A 24 24.63 15.81 -6.98
CA GLU A 24 23.99 15.81 -5.65
C GLU A 24 22.53 15.39 -5.71
N HIS A 25 21.83 15.72 -6.79
CA HIS A 25 20.38 15.55 -6.94
C HIS A 25 20.00 14.58 -8.06
N GLY A 26 20.86 13.66 -8.39
CA GLY A 26 20.62 12.64 -9.41
C GLY A 26 19.87 11.41 -8.88
N VAL A 27 20.04 10.34 -9.61
CA VAL A 27 19.47 9.03 -9.25
C VAL A 27 20.05 8.55 -7.92
N LYS A 28 19.19 8.04 -7.06
CA LYS A 28 19.56 7.45 -5.76
C LYS A 28 19.18 5.98 -5.71
N VAL A 29 20.11 5.16 -5.28
CA VAL A 29 19.86 3.74 -5.01
C VAL A 29 19.85 3.55 -3.50
N ILE A 30 18.79 2.98 -2.98
CA ILE A 30 18.65 2.65 -1.58
C ILE A 30 18.93 1.16 -1.41
N PRO A 31 20.07 0.80 -0.77
CA PRO A 31 20.39 -0.60 -0.56
C PRO A 31 19.35 -1.32 0.30
N ALA A 32 19.13 -2.60 0.03
CA ALA A 32 18.16 -3.43 0.74
C ALA A 32 18.39 -3.50 2.27
N ASN A 33 19.64 -3.36 2.71
CA ASN A 33 20.00 -3.39 4.13
C ASN A 33 19.93 -2.03 4.83
N SER A 34 19.48 -0.98 4.14
CA SER A 34 19.43 0.40 4.67
C SER A 34 18.02 0.97 4.79
N LEU A 35 17.00 0.13 4.68
CA LEU A 35 15.61 0.58 4.82
C LEU A 35 15.33 1.04 6.26
N ASP A 36 14.53 2.08 6.38
CA ASP A 36 14.19 2.68 7.67
C ASP A 36 12.92 2.07 8.25
N THR A 37 13.06 1.41 9.39
CA THR A 37 11.94 0.82 10.13
C THR A 37 11.21 1.82 11.04
N ASN A 38 11.77 3.03 11.23
CA ASN A 38 11.14 4.12 11.98
C ASN A 38 10.10 4.84 11.09
N THR A 39 9.05 4.15 10.73
CA THR A 39 7.93 4.65 9.92
C THR A 39 6.61 4.22 10.54
N ALA A 40 5.50 4.85 10.12
CA ALA A 40 4.19 4.52 10.65
C ALA A 40 3.87 3.02 10.47
N GLN A 41 3.50 2.37 11.56
CA GLN A 41 3.23 0.93 11.62
C GLN A 41 1.74 0.64 11.82
N THR A 42 1.34 -0.54 11.41
CA THR A 42 0.02 -1.12 11.72
C THR A 42 0.25 -2.43 12.48
N PRO A 43 -0.51 -2.71 13.55
CA PRO A 43 -0.38 -3.99 14.25
C PRO A 43 -0.48 -5.19 13.31
N GLY A 44 0.41 -6.17 13.47
CA GLY A 44 0.49 -7.39 12.66
C GLY A 44 1.34 -7.27 11.39
N MET A 45 1.90 -6.09 11.13
CA MET A 45 2.68 -5.80 9.93
C MET A 45 3.96 -5.04 10.28
N ASN A 46 5.05 -5.33 9.57
CA ASN A 46 6.29 -4.56 9.64
C ASN A 46 6.52 -3.82 8.34
N ARG A 47 6.63 -2.50 8.40
CA ARG A 47 6.99 -1.64 7.27
C ARG A 47 8.42 -1.13 7.41
N ALA A 48 9.08 -0.98 6.28
CA ALA A 48 10.38 -0.32 6.20
C ALA A 48 10.40 0.63 5.00
N ALA A 49 10.72 1.89 5.25
CA ALA A 49 10.76 2.92 4.22
C ALA A 49 12.05 2.85 3.41
N ALA A 50 11.92 2.84 2.10
CA ALA A 50 13.03 3.01 1.16
C ALA A 50 13.06 4.43 0.58
N ILE A 51 11.93 4.90 0.07
CA ILE A 51 11.76 6.17 -0.63
C ILE A 51 10.75 7.03 0.12
N ASN A 52 11.19 8.18 0.58
CA ASN A 52 10.33 9.21 1.17
C ASN A 52 11.03 10.57 1.14
N LEU A 53 10.40 11.60 1.67
CA LEU A 53 10.98 12.95 1.71
C LEU A 53 12.31 12.97 2.47
N ALA A 54 12.35 12.42 3.66
CA ALA A 54 13.52 12.48 4.54
C ALA A 54 14.74 11.74 3.97
N ARG A 55 14.52 10.64 3.28
CA ARG A 55 15.62 9.78 2.78
C ARG A 55 16.17 10.22 1.44
N VAL A 56 15.30 10.62 0.53
CA VAL A 56 15.68 10.89 -0.87
C VAL A 56 15.15 12.19 -1.41
N GLY A 57 14.36 12.96 -0.64
CA GLY A 57 13.71 14.18 -1.11
C GLY A 57 12.51 13.92 -2.01
N ALA A 58 11.89 12.75 -1.92
CA ALA A 58 10.70 12.45 -2.71
C ALA A 58 9.54 13.35 -2.31
N GLN A 59 8.89 13.97 -3.28
CA GLN A 59 7.83 14.96 -3.06
C GLN A 59 6.43 14.36 -3.16
N LYS A 60 6.26 13.29 -3.93
CA LYS A 60 4.95 12.79 -4.35
C LYS A 60 4.71 11.31 -4.09
N ILE A 61 5.72 10.61 -3.62
CA ILE A 61 5.64 9.17 -3.37
C ILE A 61 6.33 8.78 -2.06
N TRP A 62 5.78 7.75 -1.47
CA TRP A 62 6.41 6.94 -0.44
C TRP A 62 6.51 5.51 -0.97
N ALA A 63 7.65 4.85 -0.81
CA ALA A 63 7.80 3.44 -1.17
C ALA A 63 8.63 2.69 -0.14
N GLY A 64 8.28 1.44 0.08
CA GLY A 64 8.97 0.59 1.03
C GLY A 64 8.54 -0.86 0.95
N THR A 65 8.91 -1.63 1.95
CA THR A 65 8.57 -3.03 2.07
C THR A 65 7.57 -3.27 3.20
N VAL A 66 6.84 -4.35 3.07
CA VAL A 66 5.87 -4.82 4.05
C VAL A 66 6.10 -6.31 4.26
N HIS A 67 6.16 -6.72 5.54
CA HIS A 67 6.24 -8.11 5.94
C HIS A 67 5.11 -8.41 6.92
N ILE A 68 4.35 -9.47 6.64
CA ILE A 68 3.32 -9.99 7.52
C ILE A 68 3.67 -11.44 7.83
N HIS A 69 3.88 -11.77 9.11
CA HIS A 69 4.24 -13.12 9.53
C HIS A 69 3.16 -14.14 9.18
N ALA A 70 3.56 -15.40 9.05
CA ALA A 70 2.64 -16.51 8.83
C ALA A 70 1.49 -16.50 9.85
N GLY A 71 0.27 -16.66 9.38
CA GLY A 71 -0.94 -16.63 10.18
C GLY A 71 -1.34 -15.28 10.77
N ALA A 72 -0.56 -14.20 10.51
CA ALA A 72 -0.85 -12.88 11.03
C ALA A 72 -1.77 -12.07 10.10
N LYS A 73 -2.39 -11.06 10.68
CA LYS A 73 -3.21 -10.07 10.00
C LYS A 73 -3.05 -8.70 10.65
N THR A 74 -3.29 -7.65 9.87
CA THR A 74 -3.32 -6.30 10.42
C THR A 74 -4.63 -6.01 11.16
N GLY A 75 -4.64 -4.93 11.96
CA GLY A 75 -5.88 -4.27 12.34
C GLY A 75 -6.57 -3.65 11.12
N VAL A 76 -7.81 -3.22 11.30
CA VAL A 76 -8.54 -2.48 10.27
C VAL A 76 -8.05 -1.04 10.25
N HIS A 77 -7.70 -0.53 9.08
CA HIS A 77 -7.15 0.81 8.91
C HIS A 77 -7.42 1.35 7.50
N HIS A 78 -7.20 2.65 7.34
CA HIS A 78 -7.11 3.28 6.03
C HIS A 78 -5.90 4.22 5.97
N HIS A 79 -5.60 4.73 4.80
CA HIS A 79 -4.45 5.62 4.56
C HIS A 79 -4.86 7.05 4.17
N GLY A 80 -6.02 7.51 4.66
CA GLY A 80 -6.53 8.85 4.33
C GLY A 80 -6.74 9.01 2.82
N ALA A 81 -6.37 10.16 2.30
CA ALA A 81 -6.53 10.51 0.89
C ALA A 81 -5.54 9.81 -0.05
N LEU A 82 -4.63 8.98 0.47
CA LEU A 82 -3.59 8.34 -0.32
C LEU A 82 -4.12 7.18 -1.13
N GLU A 83 -3.57 7.03 -2.32
CA GLU A 83 -3.68 5.81 -3.11
C GLU A 83 -2.49 4.90 -2.81
N SER A 84 -2.71 3.61 -2.81
CA SER A 84 -1.65 2.63 -2.55
C SER A 84 -1.61 1.56 -3.63
N VAL A 85 -0.40 1.16 -3.98
CA VAL A 85 -0.13 -0.04 -4.78
C VAL A 85 0.68 -0.99 -3.93
N ILE A 86 0.24 -2.24 -3.87
CA ILE A 86 0.95 -3.32 -3.22
C ILE A 86 1.34 -4.35 -4.28
N TYR A 87 2.61 -4.68 -4.36
CA TYR A 87 3.13 -5.72 -5.23
C TYR A 87 3.60 -6.90 -4.39
N VAL A 88 3.01 -8.08 -4.61
CA VAL A 88 3.35 -9.28 -3.86
C VAL A 88 4.63 -9.89 -4.41
N LEU A 89 5.66 -9.99 -3.56
CA LEU A 89 6.94 -10.64 -3.87
C LEU A 89 6.92 -12.12 -3.53
N LYS A 90 6.35 -12.46 -2.36
CA LYS A 90 6.37 -13.80 -1.81
C LYS A 90 5.18 -14.02 -0.90
N GLY A 91 4.62 -15.22 -0.93
CA GLY A 91 3.52 -15.60 -0.09
C GLY A 91 2.15 -15.35 -0.74
N LYS A 92 1.12 -15.37 0.07
CA LYS A 92 -0.27 -15.21 -0.36
C LYS A 92 -0.97 -14.17 0.47
N ALA A 93 -1.35 -13.07 -0.17
CA ALA A 93 -2.09 -12.00 0.47
C ALA A 93 -3.60 -12.23 0.35
N ARG A 94 -4.32 -11.93 1.42
CA ARG A 94 -5.78 -11.79 1.42
C ARG A 94 -6.11 -10.38 1.88
N MET A 95 -6.89 -9.67 1.08
CA MET A 95 -7.40 -8.35 1.41
C MET A 95 -8.88 -8.45 1.75
N ARG A 96 -9.26 -7.86 2.87
CA ARG A 96 -10.66 -7.62 3.20
C ARG A 96 -10.89 -6.12 3.29
N TRP A 97 -12.02 -5.64 2.83
CA TRP A 97 -12.36 -4.22 2.90
C TRP A 97 -13.85 -3.99 3.04
N GLY A 98 -14.21 -2.75 3.31
CA GLY A 98 -15.55 -2.32 3.61
C GLY A 98 -15.78 -2.03 5.09
N GLU A 99 -16.90 -1.45 5.43
CA GLU A 99 -17.22 -1.06 6.82
C GLU A 99 -17.30 -2.25 7.79
N ALA A 100 -17.73 -3.41 7.29
CA ALA A 100 -17.78 -4.67 8.02
C ALA A 100 -16.82 -5.71 7.43
N LEU A 101 -15.81 -5.28 6.67
CA LEU A 101 -14.87 -6.17 5.97
C LEU A 101 -15.58 -7.24 5.13
N GLU A 102 -16.66 -6.86 4.51
CA GLU A 102 -17.57 -7.75 3.76
C GLU A 102 -17.04 -8.17 2.40
N TYR A 103 -16.06 -7.44 1.86
CA TYR A 103 -15.43 -7.74 0.58
C TYR A 103 -14.10 -8.45 0.80
N VAL A 104 -13.73 -9.33 -0.11
CA VAL A 104 -12.48 -10.09 -0.03
C VAL A 104 -11.89 -10.37 -1.41
N ALA A 105 -10.57 -10.31 -1.50
CA ALA A 105 -9.79 -10.77 -2.67
C ALA A 105 -8.44 -11.33 -2.22
N GLU A 106 -7.86 -12.18 -3.04
CA GLU A 106 -6.53 -12.76 -2.81
C GLU A 106 -5.57 -12.41 -3.94
N ALA A 107 -4.29 -12.32 -3.59
CA ALA A 107 -3.19 -12.05 -4.52
C ALA A 107 -1.97 -12.90 -4.16
N GLY A 108 -1.28 -13.38 -5.17
CA GLY A 108 -0.04 -14.13 -5.05
C GLY A 108 1.15 -13.41 -5.70
N PRO A 109 2.34 -14.04 -5.70
CA PRO A 109 3.55 -13.44 -6.25
C PRO A 109 3.37 -12.93 -7.68
N GLY A 110 3.77 -11.68 -7.91
CA GLY A 110 3.61 -11.01 -9.20
C GLY A 110 2.31 -10.22 -9.36
N ASP A 111 1.36 -10.38 -8.45
CA ASP A 111 0.09 -9.65 -8.50
C ASP A 111 0.22 -8.25 -7.91
N PHE A 112 -0.55 -7.32 -8.46
CA PHE A 112 -0.70 -5.96 -7.96
C PHE A 112 -2.05 -5.80 -7.28
N ILE A 113 -2.05 -5.10 -6.13
CA ILE A 113 -3.25 -4.72 -5.40
C ILE A 113 -3.32 -3.19 -5.41
N PHE A 114 -4.47 -2.65 -5.78
CA PHE A 114 -4.76 -1.23 -5.65
C PHE A 114 -5.69 -0.97 -4.46
N VAL A 115 -5.29 -0.06 -3.59
CA VAL A 115 -6.11 0.37 -2.46
C VAL A 115 -6.49 1.84 -2.65
N PRO A 116 -7.78 2.13 -2.89
CA PRO A 116 -8.28 3.50 -3.04
C PRO A 116 -8.16 4.32 -1.76
N PRO A 117 -8.29 5.66 -1.84
CA PRO A 117 -8.38 6.51 -0.66
C PRO A 117 -9.52 6.13 0.28
N TYR A 118 -9.31 6.30 1.59
CA TYR A 118 -10.27 6.14 2.67
C TYR A 118 -10.93 4.77 2.83
N VAL A 119 -10.50 3.76 2.10
CA VAL A 119 -11.10 2.42 2.19
C VAL A 119 -10.64 1.73 3.47
N PRO A 120 -11.56 1.43 4.41
CA PRO A 120 -11.24 0.57 5.54
C PRO A 120 -10.87 -0.83 5.03
N HIS A 121 -9.69 -1.28 5.39
CA HIS A 121 -9.20 -2.58 4.93
C HIS A 121 -8.33 -3.28 5.98
N GLN A 122 -8.12 -4.55 5.74
CA GLN A 122 -7.27 -5.42 6.53
C GLN A 122 -6.43 -6.27 5.60
N GLU A 123 -5.14 -6.33 5.86
CA GLU A 123 -4.20 -7.19 5.15
C GLU A 123 -3.96 -8.45 5.97
N ILE A 124 -4.11 -9.59 5.33
CA ILE A 124 -4.02 -10.90 5.95
C ILE A 124 -2.98 -11.72 5.19
N ASN A 125 -2.09 -12.38 5.93
CA ASN A 125 -1.29 -13.44 5.37
C ASN A 125 -2.15 -14.73 5.33
N ALA A 126 -2.51 -15.16 4.13
CA ALA A 126 -3.36 -16.33 3.94
C ALA A 126 -2.61 -17.66 4.11
N SER A 127 -1.30 -17.62 4.39
CA SER A 127 -0.47 -18.80 4.65
C SER A 127 -0.18 -18.94 6.15
N ASP A 128 -0.19 -20.16 6.64
CA ASP A 128 0.17 -20.49 8.03
C ASP A 128 1.66 -20.79 8.22
N ASP A 129 2.42 -20.91 7.15
CA ASP A 129 3.81 -21.37 7.19
C ASP A 129 4.80 -20.46 6.45
N GLU A 130 4.34 -19.45 5.73
CA GLU A 130 5.18 -18.57 4.92
C GLU A 130 4.92 -17.10 5.24
N THR A 131 5.98 -16.30 5.37
CA THR A 131 5.88 -14.86 5.50
C THR A 131 5.40 -14.25 4.19
N LEU A 132 4.45 -13.32 4.27
CA LEU A 132 4.03 -12.50 3.15
C LEU A 132 4.97 -11.30 3.02
N GLU A 133 5.57 -11.15 1.86
CA GLU A 133 6.49 -10.05 1.53
C GLU A 133 5.95 -9.26 0.34
N CYS A 134 5.83 -7.95 0.52
CA CYS A 134 5.30 -7.04 -0.49
C CYS A 134 6.16 -5.78 -0.62
N VAL A 135 6.09 -5.17 -1.80
CA VAL A 135 6.46 -3.77 -2.00
C VAL A 135 5.20 -2.93 -1.89
N LEU A 136 5.29 -1.83 -1.17
CA LEU A 136 4.21 -0.85 -1.00
C LEU A 136 4.64 0.49 -1.58
N VAL A 137 3.79 1.06 -2.43
CA VAL A 137 3.98 2.43 -2.96
C VAL A 137 2.72 3.24 -2.68
N ARG A 138 2.90 4.45 -2.19
CA ARG A 138 1.81 5.40 -1.92
C ARG A 138 2.01 6.72 -2.64
N SER A 139 0.91 7.40 -2.89
CA SER A 139 0.85 8.64 -3.66
C SER A 139 1.33 9.89 -2.92
N ASP A 140 1.77 9.77 -1.67
CA ASP A 140 2.34 10.86 -0.90
C ASP A 140 3.70 10.48 -0.33
N ASN A 141 4.46 11.49 0.07
CA ASN A 141 5.81 11.33 0.60
C ASN A 141 5.84 10.84 2.06
N GLU A 142 4.71 10.79 2.75
CA GLU A 142 4.60 10.33 4.12
C GLU A 142 3.67 9.12 4.25
N ALA A 143 4.01 8.25 5.20
CA ALA A 143 3.15 7.11 5.53
C ALA A 143 2.03 7.54 6.46
N VAL A 144 0.80 7.53 5.99
CA VAL A 144 -0.40 7.80 6.79
C VAL A 144 -1.09 6.49 7.14
N VAL A 145 -1.38 6.30 8.41
CA VAL A 145 -2.15 5.15 8.92
C VAL A 145 -3.19 5.66 9.90
N VAL A 146 -4.46 5.39 9.61
CA VAL A 146 -5.60 5.69 10.49
C VAL A 146 -6.21 4.35 10.91
N ASN A 147 -5.97 3.94 12.15
CA ASN A 147 -6.52 2.71 12.69
C ASN A 147 -7.99 2.90 13.06
N ILE A 148 -8.82 1.92 12.71
CA ILE A 148 -10.26 1.96 12.92
C ILE A 148 -10.63 0.88 13.96
N PRO A 149 -10.90 1.25 15.22
CA PRO A 149 -11.32 0.30 16.23
C PRO A 149 -12.80 -0.06 16.10
N GLY A 150 -13.19 -1.18 16.72
CA GLY A 150 -14.60 -1.54 16.90
C GLY A 150 -15.31 -2.06 15.65
N VAL A 151 -14.57 -2.44 14.61
CA VAL A 151 -15.16 -3.08 13.44
C VAL A 151 -15.61 -4.49 13.80
N ASN A 152 -16.86 -4.84 13.48
CA ASN A 152 -17.39 -6.20 13.57
C ASN A 152 -17.37 -6.85 12.18
N PRO A 153 -16.34 -7.63 11.86
CA PRO A 153 -16.22 -8.22 10.52
C PRO A 153 -17.33 -9.23 10.25
N VAL A 154 -17.79 -9.28 9.01
CA VAL A 154 -18.59 -10.42 8.51
C VAL A 154 -17.76 -11.69 8.72
N GLU A 155 -18.37 -12.73 9.27
CA GLU A 155 -17.64 -13.93 9.69
C GLU A 155 -17.01 -14.69 8.52
N LYS A 156 -17.74 -14.81 7.43
CA LYS A 156 -17.29 -15.52 6.21
C LYS A 156 -17.56 -14.70 4.97
N PRO A 157 -16.72 -13.70 4.67
CA PRO A 157 -16.94 -12.80 3.52
C PRO A 157 -16.94 -13.54 2.19
N GLU A 158 -16.13 -14.57 2.05
CA GLU A 158 -16.06 -15.40 0.83
C GLU A 158 -17.34 -16.17 0.54
N GLU A 159 -18.18 -16.40 1.54
CA GLU A 159 -19.50 -17.02 1.37
C GLU A 159 -20.59 -15.98 1.09
N VAL A 160 -20.38 -14.73 1.50
CA VAL A 160 -21.34 -13.63 1.33
C VAL A 160 -21.05 -12.86 0.04
N LEU A 161 -19.79 -12.47 -0.16
CA LEU A 161 -19.42 -11.66 -1.27
C LEU A 161 -17.91 -11.81 -1.58
N TRP A 162 -17.62 -12.43 -2.70
CA TRP A 162 -16.29 -12.46 -3.26
C TRP A 162 -16.22 -11.51 -4.44
N ILE A 163 -15.40 -10.48 -4.34
CA ILE A 163 -15.19 -9.54 -5.43
C ILE A 163 -13.75 -9.60 -5.90
N ASP A 164 -13.54 -10.23 -7.02
CA ASP A 164 -12.31 -10.21 -7.77
C ASP A 164 -12.68 -9.97 -9.24
N PRO A 165 -12.64 -8.72 -9.71
CA PRO A 165 -13.06 -8.40 -11.08
C PRO A 165 -12.25 -9.10 -12.14
N ILE A 166 -11.00 -9.45 -11.85
CA ILE A 166 -10.13 -10.18 -12.77
C ILE A 166 -10.58 -11.63 -12.86
N HIS A 167 -10.75 -12.29 -11.72
CA HIS A 167 -11.22 -13.66 -11.66
C HIS A 167 -12.69 -13.80 -12.05
N GLN A 168 -13.53 -12.80 -11.78
CA GLN A 168 -14.94 -12.81 -12.23
C GLN A 168 -15.07 -12.64 -13.74
N LYS A 169 -14.22 -11.80 -14.34
CA LYS A 169 -14.19 -11.63 -15.81
C LYS A 169 -13.47 -12.77 -16.50
N GLY A 170 -12.47 -13.34 -15.85
CA GLY A 170 -11.75 -14.51 -16.30
C GLY A 170 -12.26 -15.81 -15.70
N GLY A 171 -13.19 -15.74 -14.75
CA GLY A 171 -13.86 -16.86 -14.08
C GLY A 171 -14.79 -17.64 -14.99
N MET A 172 -14.87 -17.20 -16.16
CA MET A 172 -15.02 -18.09 -17.27
C MET A 172 -13.77 -18.94 -17.33
N PRO A 173 -13.82 -20.22 -16.97
CA PRO A 173 -12.68 -21.09 -17.18
C PRO A 173 -12.32 -20.97 -18.64
N GLY A 174 -11.22 -20.28 -18.87
CA GLY A 174 -10.57 -20.33 -20.17
C GLY A 174 -9.99 -21.68 -20.34
#